data_b9f10173782c76494b9c7dffebb4336a
#
_entry.id   b9f10173782c76494b9c7dffebb4336a
#
_cell.length_a   1.000
_cell.length_b   1.000
_cell.length_c   1.000
_cell.angle_alpha   90.00
_cell.angle_beta   90.00
_cell.angle_gamma   90.00
#
_symmetry.space_group_name_H-M   'P 1'
#
loop_
_entity.id
_entity.type
_entity.pdbx_description
1 polymer ?
#
loop_
_entity_poly.entity_id
_entity_poly.type
_entity_poly.pdbx_seq_one_letter_code
_entity_poly.pdbx_strand_id
1 'polypeptide(L)'
;MKKAVVISDLHMFCRRSHWEQHLPHLHEAASKADLFVFNGDTFDFRWTSLTSVEETIRASIRFLRDFAKQHPQCQIHVNLGNHDHIEPFMQALDRLARHTENLSWDPYYLRVGSTLFLHGDAATHRMDHDRLERNRARRPRHHRKQGRLKNRVYDAAVRAGAHVAVSRLVFPRRRTAKCLSAYLEDIGHGSEDGVTRVYFGHTHVPLADYTYQGITFHNGGAAFEGINFSLLQAAI
;
A
#
# COMPACT_ATOMS: atom_id res chain seq x y z
N MET A 1 20.32 14.72 4.00
CA MET A 1 19.02 14.31 3.43
C MET A 1 18.62 13.03 4.15
N LYS A 2 17.40 12.99 4.66
CA LYS A 2 16.86 11.79 5.27
C LYS A 2 16.46 10.78 4.18
N LYS A 3 16.59 9.49 4.50
CA LYS A 3 16.27 8.40 3.58
C LYS A 3 14.95 7.78 3.97
N ALA A 4 13.98 7.75 3.05
CA ALA A 4 12.79 6.95 3.19
C ALA A 4 12.86 5.70 2.31
N VAL A 5 12.32 4.61 2.83
CA VAL A 5 12.02 3.39 2.07
C VAL A 5 10.52 3.21 2.04
N VAL A 6 9.98 2.89 0.89
CA VAL A 6 8.54 2.67 0.72
C VAL A 6 8.26 1.35 0.01
N ILE A 7 7.27 0.64 0.52
CA ILE A 7 6.70 -0.54 -0.10
C ILE A 7 5.18 -0.42 -0.15
N SER A 8 4.55 -1.06 -1.12
CA SER A 8 3.10 -1.21 -1.21
C SER A 8 2.73 -2.62 -1.66
N ASP A 9 1.47 -2.98 -1.53
CA ASP A 9 0.90 -4.20 -2.11
C ASP A 9 1.66 -5.49 -1.71
N LEU A 10 2.07 -5.56 -0.44
CA LEU A 10 2.73 -6.74 0.12
C LEU A 10 1.75 -7.89 0.32
N HIS A 11 0.46 -7.57 0.59
CA HIS A 11 -0.64 -8.50 0.79
C HIS A 11 -0.28 -9.66 1.73
N MET A 12 0.31 -9.34 2.87
CA MET A 12 0.65 -10.33 3.90
C MET A 12 -0.57 -11.16 4.28
N PHE A 13 -0.32 -12.42 4.59
CA PHE A 13 -1.32 -13.43 4.91
C PHE A 13 -2.20 -13.88 3.73
N CYS A 14 -2.02 -13.32 2.52
CA CYS A 14 -2.57 -13.90 1.31
C CYS A 14 -1.63 -15.00 0.78
N ARG A 15 -2.15 -16.21 0.56
CA ARG A 15 -1.30 -17.31 0.06
C ARG A 15 -0.76 -17.14 -1.36
N ARG A 16 -1.23 -16.11 -2.09
CA ARG A 16 -0.77 -15.77 -3.44
C ARG A 16 0.38 -14.77 -3.40
N SER A 17 0.60 -14.15 -2.26
CA SER A 17 1.72 -13.26 -2.05
C SER A 17 2.95 -14.04 -1.58
N HIS A 18 4.11 -13.65 -2.09
CA HIS A 18 5.40 -14.15 -1.66
C HIS A 18 6.05 -13.25 -0.60
N TRP A 19 5.23 -12.55 0.19
CA TRP A 19 5.66 -11.56 1.18
C TRP A 19 6.76 -12.08 2.14
N GLU A 20 6.72 -13.37 2.50
CA GLU A 20 7.70 -13.98 3.41
C GLU A 20 9.12 -13.90 2.86
N GLN A 21 9.29 -14.04 1.54
CA GLN A 21 10.59 -13.96 0.87
C GLN A 21 11.20 -12.56 0.94
N HIS A 22 10.39 -11.53 1.13
CA HIS A 22 10.82 -10.14 1.20
C HIS A 22 11.16 -9.67 2.61
N LEU A 23 10.75 -10.40 3.66
CA LEU A 23 10.98 -9.99 5.06
C LEU A 23 12.44 -9.63 5.38
N PRO A 24 13.44 -10.42 4.99
CA PRO A 24 14.84 -10.08 5.25
C PRO A 24 15.23 -8.72 4.63
N HIS A 25 14.78 -8.45 3.40
CA HIS A 25 15.05 -7.19 2.72
C HIS A 25 14.32 -6.00 3.37
N LEU A 26 13.08 -6.20 3.88
CA LEU A 26 12.36 -5.17 4.62
C LEU A 26 13.13 -4.78 5.90
N HIS A 27 13.59 -5.77 6.67
CA HIS A 27 14.37 -5.54 7.88
C HIS A 27 15.72 -4.88 7.59
N GLU A 28 16.42 -5.33 6.56
CA GLU A 28 17.68 -4.71 6.12
C GLU A 28 17.46 -3.24 5.70
N ALA A 29 16.41 -2.95 4.93
CA ALA A 29 16.09 -1.61 4.49
C ALA A 29 15.70 -0.70 5.66
N ALA A 30 14.87 -1.18 6.59
CA ALA A 30 14.45 -0.43 7.77
C ALA A 30 15.63 -0.10 8.71
N SER A 31 16.63 -0.99 8.80
CA SER A 31 17.83 -0.73 9.62
C SER A 31 18.72 0.41 9.10
N LYS A 32 18.52 0.82 7.84
CA LYS A 32 19.32 1.84 7.15
C LYS A 32 18.50 3.10 6.78
N ALA A 33 17.20 3.12 7.07
CA ALA A 33 16.29 4.19 6.73
C ALA A 33 15.95 5.06 7.95
N ASP A 34 15.70 6.34 7.72
CA ASP A 34 15.13 7.25 8.72
C ASP A 34 13.61 7.10 8.79
N LEU A 35 12.97 6.73 7.66
CA LEU A 35 11.53 6.51 7.53
C LEU A 35 11.26 5.25 6.70
N PHE A 36 10.39 4.37 7.19
CA PHE A 36 9.89 3.22 6.45
C PHE A 36 8.38 3.33 6.29
N VAL A 37 7.89 3.34 5.03
CA VAL A 37 6.48 3.52 4.72
C VAL A 37 5.87 2.23 4.18
N PHE A 38 4.95 1.65 4.94
CA PHE A 38 4.00 0.65 4.46
C PHE A 38 2.85 1.39 3.76
N ASN A 39 2.84 1.39 2.43
CA ASN A 39 2.03 2.31 1.63
C ASN A 39 0.75 1.68 1.08
N GLY A 40 0.00 1.02 1.95
CA GLY A 40 -1.29 0.40 1.67
C GLY A 40 -1.22 -1.00 1.11
N ASP A 41 -2.30 -1.74 1.30
CA ASP A 41 -2.45 -3.15 0.96
C ASP A 41 -1.28 -4.00 1.52
N THR A 42 -0.81 -3.59 2.71
CA THR A 42 0.22 -4.33 3.44
C THR A 42 -0.33 -5.68 3.91
N PHE A 43 -1.59 -5.70 4.33
CA PHE A 43 -2.28 -6.89 4.81
C PHE A 43 -3.50 -7.21 3.95
N ASP A 44 -3.83 -8.49 3.81
CA ASP A 44 -5.01 -8.89 3.06
C ASP A 44 -6.03 -9.59 3.97
N PHE A 45 -6.99 -8.83 4.45
CA PHE A 45 -8.07 -9.36 5.29
C PHE A 45 -9.10 -10.17 4.52
N ARG A 46 -9.28 -9.88 3.25
CA ARG A 46 -10.29 -10.53 2.39
C ARG A 46 -9.85 -11.90 1.92
N TRP A 47 -8.60 -12.03 1.48
CA TRP A 47 -8.05 -13.26 0.89
C TRP A 47 -7.09 -13.97 1.84
N THR A 48 -7.20 -13.65 3.13
CA THR A 48 -6.32 -14.21 4.15
C THR A 48 -6.33 -15.75 4.17
N SER A 49 -5.16 -16.34 4.36
CA SER A 49 -4.96 -17.76 4.61
C SER A 49 -5.24 -18.15 6.07
N LEU A 50 -5.21 -17.18 7.01
CA LEU A 50 -5.50 -17.42 8.42
C LEU A 50 -6.97 -17.79 8.64
N THR A 51 -7.30 -18.26 9.82
CA THR A 51 -8.63 -18.81 10.13
C THR A 51 -9.74 -17.77 10.00
N SER A 52 -9.48 -16.52 10.42
CA SER A 52 -10.47 -15.44 10.40
C SER A 52 -9.83 -14.06 10.13
N VAL A 53 -10.67 -13.07 9.89
CA VAL A 53 -10.26 -11.66 9.78
C VAL A 53 -9.70 -11.16 11.12
N GLU A 54 -10.31 -11.53 12.23
CA GLU A 54 -9.86 -11.13 13.57
C GLU A 54 -8.48 -11.70 13.90
N GLU A 55 -8.20 -12.93 13.50
CA GLU A 55 -6.87 -13.52 13.64
C GLU A 55 -5.85 -12.80 12.77
N THR A 56 -6.24 -12.42 11.55
CA THR A 56 -5.40 -11.65 10.65
C THR A 56 -5.07 -10.28 11.23
N ILE A 57 -6.06 -9.58 11.80
CA ILE A 57 -5.84 -8.30 12.49
C ILE A 57 -4.83 -8.48 13.63
N ARG A 58 -5.00 -9.49 14.48
CA ARG A 58 -4.05 -9.75 15.58
C ARG A 58 -2.64 -10.03 15.08
N ALA A 59 -2.51 -10.79 13.98
CA ALA A 59 -1.22 -11.09 13.37
C ALA A 59 -0.58 -9.82 12.75
N SER A 60 -1.37 -8.97 12.09
CA SER A 60 -0.92 -7.70 11.52
C SER A 60 -0.41 -6.73 12.58
N ILE A 61 -1.17 -6.56 13.67
CA ILE A 61 -0.77 -5.71 14.79
C ILE A 61 0.49 -6.23 15.47
N ARG A 62 0.61 -7.55 15.63
CA ARG A 62 1.82 -8.17 16.17
C ARG A 62 3.03 -7.90 15.27
N PHE A 63 2.88 -8.10 13.97
CA PHE A 63 3.93 -7.83 12.99
C PHE A 63 4.41 -6.37 13.06
N LEU A 64 3.50 -5.40 13.01
CA LEU A 64 3.86 -3.97 13.06
C LEU A 64 4.55 -3.59 14.37
N ARG A 65 4.04 -4.09 15.50
CA ARG A 65 4.65 -3.88 16.82
C ARG A 65 6.08 -4.42 16.86
N ASP A 66 6.26 -5.66 16.41
CA ASP A 66 7.55 -6.35 16.48
C ASP A 66 8.55 -5.75 15.47
N PHE A 67 8.08 -5.30 14.31
CA PHE A 67 8.86 -4.56 13.32
C PHE A 67 9.33 -3.21 13.86
N ALA A 68 8.46 -2.42 14.45
CA ALA A 68 8.81 -1.12 15.06
C ALA A 68 9.80 -1.30 16.22
N LYS A 69 9.60 -2.31 17.07
CA LYS A 69 10.49 -2.63 18.18
C LYS A 69 11.90 -3.03 17.72
N GLN A 70 12.01 -3.74 16.59
CA GLN A 70 13.30 -4.16 16.02
C GLN A 70 14.05 -3.01 15.34
N HIS A 71 13.35 -1.94 14.97
CA HIS A 71 13.92 -0.78 14.27
C HIS A 71 13.66 0.54 15.01
N PRO A 72 14.13 0.70 16.27
CA PRO A 72 13.77 1.85 17.10
C PRO A 72 14.28 3.18 16.56
N GLN A 73 15.28 3.17 15.67
CA GLN A 73 15.85 4.37 15.05
C GLN A 73 15.13 4.77 13.75
N CYS A 74 14.26 3.91 13.23
CA CYS A 74 13.50 4.15 12.02
C CYS A 74 12.06 4.56 12.38
N GLN A 75 11.58 5.67 11.83
CA GLN A 75 10.16 6.00 11.91
C GLN A 75 9.38 5.08 10.98
N ILE A 76 8.37 4.42 11.49
CA ILE A 76 7.50 3.53 10.73
C ILE A 76 6.19 4.26 10.46
N HIS A 77 5.78 4.33 9.20
CA HIS A 77 4.49 4.90 8.83
C HIS A 77 3.65 3.89 8.05
N VAL A 78 2.36 3.82 8.36
CA VAL A 78 1.40 2.90 7.72
C VAL A 78 0.30 3.72 7.07
N ASN A 79 0.28 3.79 5.73
CA ASN A 79 -0.90 4.18 4.97
C ASN A 79 -1.78 2.95 4.74
N LEU A 80 -3.09 3.15 4.64
CA LEU A 80 -4.01 2.07 4.33
C LEU A 80 -4.37 2.05 2.84
N GLY A 81 -4.55 0.84 2.32
CA GLY A 81 -5.07 0.58 0.99
C GLY A 81 -6.50 0.05 1.04
N ASN A 82 -6.99 -0.43 -0.09
CA ASN A 82 -8.36 -0.93 -0.16
C ASN A 82 -8.56 -2.34 0.43
N HIS A 83 -7.50 -3.10 0.70
CA HIS A 83 -7.56 -4.42 1.33
C HIS A 83 -7.42 -4.37 2.85
N ASP A 84 -6.77 -3.36 3.39
CA ASP A 84 -6.54 -3.22 4.83
C ASP A 84 -7.27 -2.03 5.49
N HIS A 85 -8.06 -1.26 4.75
CA HIS A 85 -8.92 -0.19 5.27
C HIS A 85 -10.22 -0.78 5.86
N ILE A 86 -10.14 -1.36 7.06
CA ILE A 86 -11.30 -1.88 7.79
C ILE A 86 -11.31 -1.34 9.22
N GLU A 87 -12.49 -0.97 9.70
CA GLU A 87 -12.67 -0.31 11.00
C GLU A 87 -12.01 -1.05 12.18
N PRO A 88 -12.17 -2.39 12.35
CA PRO A 88 -11.54 -3.08 13.46
C PRO A 88 -10.00 -3.05 13.43
N PHE A 89 -9.41 -3.02 12.22
CA PHE A 89 -7.95 -2.87 12.09
C PHE A 89 -7.50 -1.45 12.39
N MET A 90 -8.20 -0.43 11.89
CA MET A 90 -7.90 0.97 12.18
C MET A 90 -7.92 1.26 13.67
N GLN A 91 -8.93 0.77 14.39
CA GLN A 91 -9.00 0.90 15.85
C GLN A 91 -7.85 0.20 16.59
N ALA A 92 -7.44 -0.98 16.08
CA ALA A 92 -6.32 -1.71 16.66
C ALA A 92 -4.97 -1.03 16.37
N LEU A 93 -4.82 -0.48 15.16
CA LEU A 93 -3.63 0.26 14.72
C LEU A 93 -3.48 1.58 15.49
N ASP A 94 -4.58 2.29 15.70
CA ASP A 94 -4.61 3.50 16.51
C ASP A 94 -4.14 3.24 17.96
N ARG A 95 -4.65 2.15 18.57
CA ARG A 95 -4.17 1.73 19.91
C ARG A 95 -2.68 1.39 19.91
N LEU A 96 -2.20 0.70 18.87
CA LEU A 96 -0.78 0.35 18.77
C LEU A 96 0.09 1.62 18.64
N ALA A 97 -0.29 2.55 17.75
CA ALA A 97 0.47 3.77 17.50
C ALA A 97 0.60 4.66 18.75
N ARG A 98 -0.46 4.74 19.57
CA ARG A 98 -0.40 5.49 20.86
C ARG A 98 0.62 4.93 21.87
N HIS A 99 1.05 3.68 21.72
CA HIS A 99 1.98 3.01 22.63
C HIS A 99 3.31 2.65 21.98
N THR A 100 3.57 3.19 20.77
CA THR A 100 4.77 2.88 20.00
C THR A 100 5.32 4.18 19.40
N GLU A 101 6.35 4.74 20.02
CA GLU A 101 6.87 6.09 19.72
C GLU A 101 7.30 6.29 18.26
N ASN A 102 7.84 5.23 17.63
CA ASN A 102 8.32 5.28 16.26
C ASN A 102 7.30 4.73 15.24
N LEU A 103 6.00 4.61 15.61
CA LEU A 103 4.94 4.15 14.71
C LEU A 103 3.86 5.23 14.56
N SER A 104 3.54 5.55 13.33
CA SER A 104 2.42 6.42 12.95
C SER A 104 1.61 5.81 11.82
N TRP A 105 0.40 6.30 11.59
CA TRP A 105 -0.42 5.83 10.49
C TRP A 105 -1.38 6.92 9.98
N ASP A 106 -1.81 6.78 8.74
CA ASP A 106 -2.87 7.60 8.13
C ASP A 106 -3.72 6.72 7.20
N PRO A 107 -5.04 6.92 7.13
CA PRO A 107 -5.88 6.12 6.26
C PRO A 107 -5.66 6.38 4.77
N TYR A 108 -5.05 7.50 4.36
CA TYR A 108 -5.01 7.91 2.97
C TYR A 108 -3.61 8.19 2.42
N TYR A 109 -2.83 9.06 3.07
CA TYR A 109 -1.52 9.48 2.58
C TYR A 109 -0.60 10.01 3.67
N LEU A 110 0.69 10.03 3.37
CA LEU A 110 1.72 10.74 4.11
C LEU A 110 2.39 11.73 3.18
N ARG A 111 2.55 12.99 3.60
CA ARG A 111 3.38 13.98 2.90
C ARG A 111 4.60 14.33 3.74
N VAL A 112 5.78 14.27 3.10
CA VAL A 112 7.05 14.73 3.68
C VAL A 112 7.73 15.67 2.69
N GLY A 113 7.70 16.95 2.99
CA GLY A 113 8.21 17.98 2.09
C GLY A 113 7.50 17.97 0.73
N SER A 114 8.27 17.76 -0.34
CA SER A 114 7.77 17.66 -1.72
C SER A 114 7.40 16.24 -2.16
N THR A 115 7.49 15.26 -1.26
CA THR A 115 7.22 13.85 -1.55
C THR A 115 5.93 13.41 -0.87
N LEU A 116 5.08 12.70 -1.61
CA LEU A 116 3.81 12.18 -1.12
C LEU A 116 3.73 10.67 -1.35
N PHE A 117 3.26 9.95 -0.33
CA PHE A 117 3.05 8.51 -0.32
C PHE A 117 1.56 8.25 -0.13
N LEU A 118 0.94 7.50 -1.05
CA LEU A 118 -0.48 7.10 -0.95
C LEU A 118 -0.66 5.71 -1.56
N HIS A 119 -1.73 5.01 -1.17
CA HIS A 119 -1.95 3.67 -1.76
C HIS A 119 -2.21 3.74 -3.27
N GLY A 120 -3.03 4.68 -3.72
CA GLY A 120 -3.22 4.90 -5.16
C GLY A 120 -4.47 4.28 -5.76
N ASP A 121 -5.44 3.86 -4.98
CA ASP A 121 -6.73 3.38 -5.49
C ASP A 121 -7.54 4.47 -6.26
N ALA A 122 -7.18 5.76 -6.09
CA ALA A 122 -7.62 6.86 -6.93
C ALA A 122 -7.18 6.75 -8.41
N ALA A 123 -6.21 5.87 -8.74
CA ALA A 123 -5.79 5.58 -10.11
C ALA A 123 -6.84 4.81 -10.93
N THR A 124 -7.79 4.14 -10.28
CA THR A 124 -8.80 3.29 -10.95
C THR A 124 -9.67 4.11 -11.92
N HIS A 125 -10.09 5.29 -11.50
CA HIS A 125 -10.83 6.28 -12.30
C HIS A 125 -10.74 7.65 -11.60
N ARG A 126 -10.99 8.72 -12.34
CA ARG A 126 -11.00 10.05 -11.76
C ARG A 126 -12.03 10.13 -10.61
N MET A 127 -11.57 10.50 -9.43
CA MET A 127 -12.40 10.66 -8.23
C MET A 127 -11.85 11.74 -7.33
N ASP A 128 -12.73 12.34 -6.55
CA ASP A 128 -12.44 13.20 -5.42
C ASP A 128 -12.23 12.39 -4.13
N HIS A 129 -11.82 13.06 -3.08
CA HIS A 129 -11.58 12.44 -1.77
C HIS A 129 -12.83 11.79 -1.18
N ASP A 130 -13.95 12.47 -1.23
CA ASP A 130 -15.23 11.97 -0.72
C ASP A 130 -15.67 10.69 -1.43
N ARG A 131 -15.40 10.59 -2.74
CA ARG A 131 -15.69 9.38 -3.50
C ARG A 131 -14.76 8.24 -3.14
N LEU A 132 -13.47 8.52 -2.92
CA LEU A 132 -12.51 7.54 -2.44
C LEU A 132 -12.95 6.97 -1.10
N GLU A 133 -13.28 7.84 -0.15
CA GLU A 133 -13.78 7.46 1.17
C GLU A 133 -15.05 6.62 1.08
N ARG A 134 -16.06 7.08 0.33
CA ARG A 134 -17.29 6.31 0.09
C ARG A 134 -17.01 4.95 -0.55
N ASN A 135 -16.06 4.86 -1.47
CA ASN A 135 -15.68 3.60 -2.11
C ASN A 135 -15.04 2.62 -1.11
N ARG A 136 -14.18 3.11 -0.22
CA ARG A 136 -13.57 2.32 0.84
C ARG A 136 -14.61 1.90 1.88
N ALA A 137 -15.47 2.82 2.34
CA ALA A 137 -16.53 2.54 3.32
C ALA A 137 -17.61 1.57 2.80
N ARG A 138 -17.95 1.62 1.49
CA ARG A 138 -18.95 0.75 0.86
C ARG A 138 -18.48 -0.67 0.59
N ARG A 139 -17.27 -1.03 0.96
CA ARG A 139 -16.72 -2.38 0.77
C ARG A 139 -16.91 -3.29 2.02
N PRO A 140 -18.12 -3.50 2.56
CA PRO A 140 -18.34 -4.37 3.72
C PRO A 140 -17.94 -5.82 3.45
N ARG A 141 -17.67 -6.15 2.17
CA ARG A 141 -17.18 -7.49 1.75
C ARG A 141 -15.75 -7.78 2.22
N HIS A 142 -14.98 -6.77 2.60
CA HIS A 142 -13.61 -6.94 3.15
C HIS A 142 -13.62 -7.44 4.60
N HIS A 143 -14.74 -7.29 5.31
CA HIS A 143 -14.92 -7.82 6.66
C HIS A 143 -15.17 -9.34 6.70
N ARG A 144 -15.29 -10.00 5.54
CA ARG A 144 -15.51 -11.45 5.45
C ARG A 144 -14.46 -12.12 4.58
N LYS A 145 -13.81 -13.12 5.16
CA LYS A 145 -12.92 -14.02 4.44
C LYS A 145 -13.65 -14.67 3.26
N GLN A 146 -13.03 -14.69 2.08
CA GLN A 146 -13.60 -15.31 0.89
C GLN A 146 -13.60 -16.84 0.99
N GLY A 147 -14.68 -17.44 0.49
CA GLY A 147 -14.87 -18.90 0.49
C GLY A 147 -13.87 -19.63 -0.42
N ARG A 148 -13.72 -20.95 -0.17
CA ARG A 148 -12.73 -21.81 -0.85
C ARG A 148 -12.86 -21.82 -2.38
N LEU A 149 -14.11 -21.82 -2.91
CA LEU A 149 -14.33 -21.86 -4.37
C LEU A 149 -13.81 -20.60 -5.07
N LYS A 150 -14.14 -19.41 -4.53
CA LYS A 150 -13.64 -18.13 -5.07
C LYS A 150 -12.13 -18.05 -4.99
N ASN A 151 -11.54 -18.57 -3.92
CA ASN A 151 -10.09 -18.65 -3.80
C ASN A 151 -9.47 -19.50 -4.90
N ARG A 152 -10.03 -20.69 -5.21
CA ARG A 152 -9.54 -21.57 -6.28
C ARG A 152 -9.61 -20.92 -7.66
N VAL A 153 -10.72 -20.23 -7.98
CA VAL A 153 -10.88 -19.52 -9.25
C VAL A 153 -9.83 -18.40 -9.38
N TYR A 154 -9.65 -17.63 -8.31
CA TYR A 154 -8.65 -16.57 -8.32
C TYR A 154 -7.22 -17.11 -8.37
N ASP A 155 -6.92 -18.23 -7.68
CA ASP A 155 -5.63 -18.92 -7.79
C ASP A 155 -5.32 -19.35 -9.22
N ALA A 156 -6.31 -19.90 -9.94
CA ALA A 156 -6.13 -20.30 -11.32
C ALA A 156 -5.85 -19.08 -12.22
N ALA A 157 -6.54 -17.96 -12.02
CA ALA A 157 -6.31 -16.72 -12.76
C ALA A 157 -4.90 -16.14 -12.49
N VAL A 158 -4.42 -16.21 -11.24
CA VAL A 158 -3.07 -15.76 -10.88
C VAL A 158 -2.00 -16.63 -11.54
N ARG A 159 -2.11 -17.96 -11.45
CA ARG A 159 -1.19 -18.91 -12.10
C ARG A 159 -1.15 -18.76 -13.62
N ALA A 160 -2.28 -18.44 -14.23
CA ALA A 160 -2.35 -18.16 -15.66
C ALA A 160 -1.78 -16.79 -16.06
N GLY A 161 -1.28 -15.97 -15.12
CA GLY A 161 -0.77 -14.63 -15.36
C GLY A 161 -1.84 -13.61 -15.78
N ALA A 162 -3.12 -13.97 -15.74
CA ALA A 162 -4.22 -13.11 -16.17
C ALA A 162 -4.27 -11.79 -15.40
N HIS A 163 -3.94 -11.82 -14.11
CA HIS A 163 -3.88 -10.62 -13.27
C HIS A 163 -2.85 -9.60 -13.77
N VAL A 164 -1.68 -10.04 -14.27
CA VAL A 164 -0.63 -9.17 -14.83
C VAL A 164 -1.12 -8.48 -16.09
N ALA A 165 -1.70 -9.25 -17.03
CA ALA A 165 -2.23 -8.72 -18.28
C ALA A 165 -3.37 -7.72 -18.04
N VAL A 166 -4.31 -8.07 -17.14
CA VAL A 166 -5.43 -7.21 -16.78
C VAL A 166 -4.94 -5.91 -16.13
N SER A 167 -4.00 -5.97 -15.19
CA SER A 167 -3.46 -4.78 -14.54
C SER A 167 -2.82 -3.83 -15.54
N ARG A 168 -2.00 -4.33 -16.47
CA ARG A 168 -1.36 -3.52 -17.52
C ARG A 168 -2.38 -2.87 -18.47
N LEU A 169 -3.46 -3.58 -18.80
CA LEU A 169 -4.51 -3.08 -19.68
C LEU A 169 -5.37 -2.01 -18.99
N VAL A 170 -5.69 -2.22 -17.71
CA VAL A 170 -6.57 -1.34 -16.92
C VAL A 170 -5.84 -0.07 -16.48
N PHE A 171 -4.52 -0.17 -16.21
CA PHE A 171 -3.70 0.93 -15.67
C PHE A 171 -2.58 1.39 -16.62
N PRO A 172 -2.90 1.94 -17.82
CA PRO A 172 -1.89 2.59 -18.66
C PRO A 172 -1.25 3.77 -17.93
N ARG A 173 0.07 3.91 -18.02
CA ARG A 173 0.87 4.91 -17.26
C ARG A 173 0.28 6.31 -17.27
N ARG A 174 -0.05 6.83 -18.47
CA ARG A 174 -0.60 8.19 -18.63
C ARG A 174 -1.96 8.35 -17.94
N ARG A 175 -2.84 7.36 -18.08
CA ARG A 175 -4.17 7.39 -17.43
C ARG A 175 -4.04 7.34 -15.92
N THR A 176 -3.19 6.47 -15.41
CA THR A 176 -2.88 6.34 -13.99
C THR A 176 -2.38 7.66 -13.41
N ALA A 177 -1.34 8.24 -14.01
CA ALA A 177 -0.79 9.53 -13.57
C ALA A 177 -1.83 10.66 -13.65
N LYS A 178 -2.62 10.73 -14.74
CA LYS A 178 -3.71 11.72 -14.87
C LYS A 178 -4.75 11.59 -13.77
N CYS A 179 -5.17 10.38 -13.40
CA CYS A 179 -6.15 10.18 -12.33
C CYS A 179 -5.57 10.55 -10.97
N LEU A 180 -4.32 10.17 -10.70
CA LEU A 180 -3.63 10.52 -9.46
C LEU A 180 -3.40 12.03 -9.35
N SER A 181 -2.91 12.71 -10.41
CA SER A 181 -2.74 14.17 -10.39
C SER A 181 -4.05 14.89 -10.08
N ALA A 182 -5.15 14.50 -10.71
CA ALA A 182 -6.46 15.10 -10.45
C ALA A 182 -6.93 14.87 -8.99
N TYR A 183 -6.63 13.72 -8.42
CA TYR A 183 -6.90 13.46 -7.01
C TYR A 183 -6.02 14.30 -6.08
N LEU A 184 -4.74 14.44 -6.42
CA LEU A 184 -3.81 15.27 -5.64
C LEU A 184 -4.20 16.75 -5.66
N GLU A 185 -4.66 17.27 -6.81
CA GLU A 185 -5.20 18.63 -6.93
C GLU A 185 -6.44 18.81 -6.03
N ASP A 186 -7.34 17.82 -6.03
CA ASP A 186 -8.57 17.84 -5.21
C ASP A 186 -8.28 17.93 -3.70
N ILE A 187 -7.21 17.25 -3.23
CA ILE A 187 -6.81 17.27 -1.81
C ILE A 187 -5.81 18.37 -1.46
N GLY A 188 -5.51 19.32 -2.37
CA GLY A 188 -4.57 20.42 -2.14
C GLY A 188 -3.11 19.97 -2.05
N HIS A 189 -2.74 18.95 -2.80
CA HIS A 189 -1.39 18.37 -2.87
C HIS A 189 -0.92 18.17 -4.32
N GLY A 190 -1.33 19.05 -5.22
CA GLY A 190 -0.87 19.07 -6.61
C GLY A 190 0.56 19.59 -6.77
N SER A 191 1.01 19.73 -8.02
CA SER A 191 2.32 20.29 -8.34
C SER A 191 2.47 21.75 -7.91
N GLU A 192 1.38 22.53 -7.97
CA GLU A 192 1.35 23.92 -7.52
C GLU A 192 1.47 24.06 -6.00
N ASP A 193 1.07 23.01 -5.26
CA ASP A 193 1.25 22.91 -3.80
C ASP A 193 2.64 22.41 -3.40
N GLY A 194 3.57 22.31 -4.36
CA GLY A 194 4.95 21.93 -4.15
C GLY A 194 5.21 20.41 -4.07
N VAL A 195 4.26 19.55 -4.45
CA VAL A 195 4.52 18.11 -4.60
C VAL A 195 5.21 17.85 -5.93
N THR A 196 6.37 17.20 -5.87
CA THR A 196 7.17 16.84 -7.05
C THR A 196 7.36 15.35 -7.23
N ARG A 197 7.16 14.55 -6.19
CA ARG A 197 7.33 13.10 -6.22
C ARG A 197 6.18 12.39 -5.52
N VAL A 198 5.69 11.33 -6.15
CA VAL A 198 4.59 10.51 -5.64
C VAL A 198 4.95 9.04 -5.71
N TYR A 199 4.87 8.37 -4.57
CA TYR A 199 5.01 6.93 -4.45
C TYR A 199 3.64 6.31 -4.21
N PHE A 200 3.26 5.35 -5.07
CA PHE A 200 1.93 4.74 -5.01
C PHE A 200 1.98 3.22 -5.27
N GLY A 201 0.91 2.52 -4.97
CA GLY A 201 0.71 1.09 -5.16
C GLY A 201 -0.52 0.78 -5.99
N HIS A 202 -1.37 -0.15 -5.51
CA HIS A 202 -2.70 -0.50 -6.00
C HIS A 202 -2.77 -1.10 -7.42
N THR A 203 -2.04 -0.54 -8.36
CA THR A 203 -2.13 -0.96 -9.77
C THR A 203 -1.39 -2.27 -10.02
N HIS A 204 -0.49 -2.67 -9.12
CA HIS A 204 0.44 -3.79 -9.28
C HIS A 204 1.32 -3.68 -10.54
N VAL A 205 1.40 -2.50 -11.15
CA VAL A 205 2.21 -2.25 -12.36
C VAL A 205 3.43 -1.44 -11.95
N PRO A 206 4.63 -2.04 -11.98
CA PRO A 206 5.86 -1.30 -11.67
C PRO A 206 6.01 -0.08 -12.57
N LEU A 207 6.38 1.04 -11.96
CA LEU A 207 6.58 2.32 -12.64
C LEU A 207 7.76 3.05 -11.99
N ALA A 208 8.75 3.42 -12.78
CA ALA A 208 9.88 4.21 -12.33
C ALA A 208 9.97 5.50 -13.14
N ASP A 209 10.22 6.61 -12.44
CA ASP A 209 10.55 7.92 -13.01
C ASP A 209 9.59 8.44 -14.10
N TYR A 210 8.28 8.14 -13.96
CA TYR A 210 7.29 8.62 -14.92
C TYR A 210 6.79 10.01 -14.54
N THR A 211 7.20 11.02 -15.31
CA THR A 211 6.80 12.40 -15.05
C THR A 211 5.52 12.77 -15.80
N TYR A 212 4.58 13.38 -15.10
CA TYR A 212 3.34 13.93 -15.64
C TYR A 212 2.97 15.21 -14.87
N GLN A 213 2.74 16.31 -15.58
CA GLN A 213 2.37 17.63 -15.02
C GLN A 213 3.27 18.06 -13.84
N GLY A 214 4.60 17.96 -13.99
CA GLY A 214 5.54 18.38 -12.96
C GLY A 214 5.74 17.41 -11.79
N ILE A 215 4.98 16.33 -11.72
CA ILE A 215 5.09 15.29 -10.68
C ILE A 215 5.72 14.03 -11.26
N THR A 216 6.68 13.45 -10.55
CA THR A 216 7.29 12.16 -10.90
C THR A 216 6.66 11.05 -10.05
N PHE A 217 6.14 10.02 -10.72
CA PHE A 217 5.40 8.90 -10.14
C PHE A 217 6.25 7.64 -10.09
N HIS A 218 6.17 6.91 -8.96
CA HIS A 218 6.87 5.66 -8.72
C HIS A 218 5.94 4.61 -8.13
N ASN A 219 6.06 3.35 -8.60
CA ASN A 219 5.34 2.20 -8.08
C ASN A 219 6.25 0.98 -8.05
N GLY A 220 6.38 0.34 -6.89
CA GLY A 220 7.25 -0.83 -6.68
C GLY A 220 6.68 -2.15 -7.18
N GLY A 221 5.46 -2.16 -7.72
CA GLY A 221 4.75 -3.40 -8.07
C GLY A 221 4.06 -4.03 -6.87
N ALA A 222 3.94 -5.35 -6.87
CA ALA A 222 3.26 -6.09 -5.80
C ALA A 222 3.96 -7.44 -5.55
N ALA A 223 3.89 -7.95 -4.32
CA ALA A 223 4.51 -9.22 -3.93
C ALA A 223 3.71 -10.46 -4.39
N PHE A 224 3.20 -10.42 -5.62
CA PHE A 224 2.44 -11.52 -6.24
C PHE A 224 3.26 -12.24 -7.31
N GLU A 225 2.93 -13.51 -7.53
CA GLU A 225 3.53 -14.32 -8.58
C GLU A 225 3.45 -13.61 -9.96
N GLY A 226 4.59 -13.56 -10.67
CA GLY A 226 4.69 -12.94 -11.99
C GLY A 226 4.72 -11.42 -12.01
N ILE A 227 4.72 -10.75 -10.86
CA ILE A 227 4.88 -9.30 -10.72
C ILE A 227 6.24 -9.00 -10.07
N ASN A 228 6.96 -8.03 -10.63
CA ASN A 228 8.16 -7.53 -9.97
C ASN A 228 7.75 -6.71 -8.74
N PHE A 229 8.36 -7.02 -7.60
CA PHE A 229 8.23 -6.26 -6.36
C PHE A 229 9.56 -5.61 -6.01
N SER A 230 9.55 -4.34 -5.71
CA SER A 230 10.74 -3.59 -5.34
C SER A 230 10.48 -2.66 -4.17
N LEU A 231 11.44 -2.62 -3.24
CA LEU A 231 11.51 -1.56 -2.25
C LEU A 231 12.01 -0.30 -2.95
N LEU A 232 11.25 0.77 -2.86
CA LEU A 232 11.62 2.06 -3.46
C LEU A 232 12.31 2.93 -2.42
N GLN A 233 13.30 3.71 -2.85
CA GLN A 233 13.99 4.68 -2.01
C GLN A 233 13.54 6.09 -2.39
N ALA A 234 13.29 6.92 -1.39
CA ALA A 234 12.99 8.32 -1.53
C ALA A 234 13.97 9.16 -0.69
N ALA A 235 14.48 10.20 -1.27
CA ALA A 235 15.16 11.26 -0.53
C ALA A 235 14.12 12.27 -0.03
N ILE A 236 14.05 12.49 1.27
CA ILE A 236 13.07 13.36 1.95
C ILE A 236 13.76 14.38 2.84
#